data_e9f9a3f31f3288e0053c9e48c3190f0e
#
_entry.id   e9f9a3f31f3288e0053c9e48c3190f0e
#
_cell.length_a   1.000
_cell.length_b   1.000
_cell.length_c   1.000
_cell.angle_alpha   90.00
_cell.angle_beta   90.00
_cell.angle_gamma   90.00
#
_symmetry.space_group_name_H-M   'P 1'
#
loop_
_entity.id
_entity.type
_entity.pdbx_description
1 polymer ?
#
loop_
_entity_poly.entity_id
_entity_poly.type
_entity_poly.pdbx_seq_one_letter_code
_entity_poly.pdbx_strand_id
1 'polypeptide(L)'
;MKRLAMLASAAVLFVASCGTQGQKVGEMRHESRSVQPENAKSVRAHLVMGAGQLNVGGAADALMEADFSYNVADLKPKVSYEVNAGIGELHIRQGNSEGVRFGGDARNEWDISFNDEVPTDLAVEMGAGESDLDLDSLTLTGLDLQMGAGRTTVDLTGDYAQDLEASIQGGVGEATVLLPSKVGVKAKAEGGIGKINAEGLERVGDSYVNNAYGESDVTLSVDVKGGVGEINLEVV
;
A
#
# COMPACT_ATOMS: atom_id res chain seq x y z
N MET A 1 -58.88 61.40 -4.05
CA MET A 1 -57.60 61.28 -3.36
C MET A 1 -57.43 59.80 -2.95
N LYS A 2 -56.78 58.99 -3.75
CA LYS A 2 -56.54 57.56 -3.46
C LYS A 2 -55.10 57.39 -2.99
N ARG A 3 -54.96 56.97 -1.74
CA ARG A 3 -53.61 56.66 -1.15
C ARG A 3 -53.24 55.26 -1.54
N LEU A 4 -52.10 55.14 -2.27
CA LEU A 4 -51.49 53.89 -2.66
C LEU A 4 -50.59 53.41 -1.51
N ALA A 5 -50.88 52.27 -0.91
CA ALA A 5 -50.06 51.63 0.10
C ALA A 5 -49.03 50.74 -0.59
N MET A 6 -47.75 51.06 -0.40
CA MET A 6 -46.61 50.26 -0.90
C MET A 6 -46.24 49.22 0.15
N LEU A 7 -46.48 47.95 -0.19
CA LEU A 7 -46.00 46.80 0.61
C LEU A 7 -44.55 46.49 0.22
N ALA A 8 -43.63 46.68 1.15
CA ALA A 8 -42.24 46.24 1.01
C ALA A 8 -42.14 44.81 1.49
N SER A 9 -41.92 43.88 0.53
CA SER A 9 -41.59 42.50 0.84
C SER A 9 -40.12 42.38 1.17
N ALA A 10 -39.77 42.10 2.43
CA ALA A 10 -38.42 41.75 2.85
C ALA A 10 -38.16 40.27 2.52
N ALA A 11 -37.33 40.02 1.53
CA ALA A 11 -36.83 38.68 1.24
C ALA A 11 -35.72 38.33 2.23
N VAL A 12 -36.00 37.42 3.15
CA VAL A 12 -35.00 36.85 4.06
C VAL A 12 -34.24 35.74 3.29
N LEU A 13 -33.03 36.06 2.88
CA LEU A 13 -32.09 35.06 2.34
C LEU A 13 -31.62 34.18 3.49
N PHE A 14 -32.13 32.95 3.58
CA PHE A 14 -31.55 31.90 4.38
C PHE A 14 -30.26 31.42 3.67
N VAL A 15 -29.12 31.88 4.11
CA VAL A 15 -27.84 31.24 3.76
C VAL A 15 -27.76 29.95 4.58
N ALA A 16 -28.09 28.83 3.96
CA ALA A 16 -27.84 27.54 4.53
C ALA A 16 -26.30 27.33 4.49
N SER A 17 -25.66 27.61 5.61
CA SER A 17 -24.26 27.21 5.84
C SER A 17 -24.25 25.68 5.92
N CYS A 18 -23.95 24.99 4.81
CA CYS A 18 -23.50 23.61 4.84
C CYS A 18 -22.14 23.59 5.54
N GLY A 19 -22.16 23.52 6.86
CA GLY A 19 -20.98 23.18 7.65
C GLY A 19 -20.61 21.73 7.33
N THR A 20 -19.63 21.54 6.48
CA THR A 20 -18.92 20.24 6.38
C THR A 20 -18.28 20.04 7.75
N GLN A 21 -18.90 19.20 8.59
CA GLN A 21 -18.26 18.74 9.81
C GLN A 21 -17.08 17.87 9.39
N GLY A 22 -15.89 18.46 9.29
CA GLY A 22 -14.66 17.72 9.17
C GLY A 22 -14.54 16.79 10.38
N GLN A 23 -14.17 15.54 10.15
CA GLN A 23 -13.95 14.58 11.22
C GLN A 23 -12.93 15.14 12.22
N LYS A 24 -13.24 14.97 13.52
CA LYS A 24 -12.40 15.52 14.60
C LYS A 24 -11.20 14.61 14.80
N VAL A 25 -10.01 15.19 14.70
CA VAL A 25 -8.78 14.61 15.24
C VAL A 25 -8.95 14.50 16.75
N GLY A 26 -8.77 13.29 17.28
CA GLY A 26 -8.87 12.96 18.71
C GLY A 26 -7.52 12.58 19.29
N GLU A 27 -7.58 11.87 20.42
CA GLU A 27 -6.40 11.25 21.03
C GLU A 27 -5.95 10.05 20.20
N MET A 28 -4.64 9.74 20.26
CA MET A 28 -4.05 8.58 19.62
C MET A 28 -4.63 7.30 20.22
N ARG A 29 -5.01 6.38 19.37
CA ARG A 29 -5.48 5.04 19.72
C ARG A 29 -4.50 4.03 19.17
N HIS A 30 -4.26 2.99 19.96
CA HIS A 30 -3.39 1.88 19.59
C HIS A 30 -4.18 0.59 19.72
N GLU A 31 -4.13 -0.24 18.70
CA GLU A 31 -4.78 -1.55 18.67
C GLU A 31 -3.83 -2.58 18.10
N SER A 32 -3.60 -3.68 18.82
CA SER A 32 -2.85 -4.82 18.31
C SER A 32 -3.80 -5.93 17.86
N ARG A 33 -3.44 -6.65 16.83
CA ARG A 33 -4.15 -7.81 16.28
C ARG A 33 -3.17 -8.93 15.98
N SER A 34 -3.60 -10.16 16.23
CA SER A 34 -2.89 -11.36 15.83
C SER A 34 -3.88 -12.31 15.18
N VAL A 35 -3.49 -12.91 14.07
CA VAL A 35 -4.26 -13.91 13.32
C VAL A 35 -3.46 -15.20 13.28
N GLN A 36 -4.06 -16.30 13.69
CA GLN A 36 -3.44 -17.61 13.64
C GLN A 36 -3.66 -18.26 12.26
N PRO A 37 -2.71 -19.06 11.74
CA PRO A 37 -2.85 -19.69 10.42
C PRO A 37 -3.97 -20.73 10.34
N GLU A 38 -4.46 -21.22 11.49
CA GLU A 38 -5.43 -22.32 11.57
C GLU A 38 -4.96 -23.53 10.75
N ASN A 39 -5.65 -23.84 9.65
CA ASN A 39 -5.28 -24.93 8.72
C ASN A 39 -4.86 -24.39 7.34
N ALA A 40 -4.59 -23.11 7.20
CA ALA A 40 -4.12 -22.55 5.96
C ALA A 40 -2.71 -23.05 5.62
N LYS A 41 -2.51 -23.41 4.35
CA LYS A 41 -1.21 -23.80 3.78
C LYS A 41 -0.56 -22.64 3.03
N SER A 42 -1.35 -21.65 2.69
CA SER A 42 -0.94 -20.39 2.06
C SER A 42 -1.94 -19.30 2.42
N VAL A 43 -1.57 -18.06 2.26
CA VAL A 43 -2.45 -16.92 2.51
C VAL A 43 -2.49 -15.98 1.30
N ARG A 44 -3.68 -15.42 1.04
CA ARG A 44 -3.87 -14.22 0.23
C ARG A 44 -4.18 -13.08 1.17
N ALA A 45 -3.27 -12.15 1.27
CA ALA A 45 -3.40 -10.99 2.13
C ALA A 45 -3.72 -9.74 1.28
N HIS A 46 -4.82 -9.06 1.60
CA HIS A 46 -5.22 -7.85 0.92
C HIS A 46 -5.32 -6.69 1.92
N LEU A 47 -4.41 -5.73 1.79
CA LEU A 47 -4.28 -4.55 2.62
C LEU A 47 -4.83 -3.34 1.85
N VAL A 48 -5.80 -2.61 2.43
CA VAL A 48 -6.41 -1.43 1.80
C VAL A 48 -6.35 -0.25 2.76
N MET A 49 -5.51 0.72 2.44
CA MET A 49 -5.32 1.95 3.21
C MET A 49 -5.63 3.17 2.34
N GLY A 50 -6.52 4.04 2.79
CA GLY A 50 -6.83 5.29 2.08
C GLY A 50 -5.69 6.29 2.15
N ALA A 51 -5.13 6.53 3.34
CA ALA A 51 -3.92 7.32 3.52
C ALA A 51 -3.27 7.07 4.88
N GLY A 52 -1.95 7.28 4.98
CA GLY A 52 -1.18 7.11 6.20
C GLY A 52 0.24 6.61 5.95
N GLN A 53 0.76 5.89 6.93
CA GLN A 53 2.03 5.16 6.84
C GLN A 53 1.73 3.67 6.97
N LEU A 54 2.34 2.86 6.11
CA LEU A 54 2.19 1.41 6.08
C LEU A 54 3.58 0.78 6.10
N ASN A 55 3.87 0.02 7.14
CA ASN A 55 5.05 -0.82 7.23
C ASN A 55 4.59 -2.28 7.17
N VAL A 56 5.21 -3.07 6.31
CA VAL A 56 4.96 -4.51 6.18
C VAL A 56 6.29 -5.23 6.22
N GLY A 57 6.38 -6.29 7.03
CA GLY A 57 7.57 -7.10 7.12
C GLY A 57 7.28 -8.54 7.53
N GLY A 58 8.34 -9.26 7.85
CA GLY A 58 8.30 -10.64 8.33
C GLY A 58 8.39 -10.80 9.85
N ALA A 59 8.81 -11.99 10.27
CA ALA A 59 9.12 -12.39 11.64
C ALA A 59 7.92 -12.46 12.61
N ALA A 60 6.68 -12.61 12.13
CA ALA A 60 5.55 -12.89 13.00
C ALA A 60 5.54 -14.37 13.47
N ASP A 61 5.28 -14.61 14.76
CA ASP A 61 5.06 -15.96 15.27
C ASP A 61 3.70 -16.53 14.82
N ALA A 62 2.67 -15.69 14.73
CA ALA A 62 1.37 -16.00 14.16
C ALA A 62 1.39 -15.90 12.62
N LEU A 63 0.27 -16.16 11.94
CA LEU A 63 0.15 -15.88 10.51
C LEU A 63 0.41 -14.41 10.20
N MET A 64 -0.16 -13.55 11.04
CA MET A 64 -0.02 -12.10 10.94
C MET A 64 -0.12 -11.49 12.34
N GLU A 65 0.74 -10.53 12.62
CA GLU A 65 0.67 -9.64 13.77
C GLU A 65 0.64 -8.19 13.27
N ALA A 66 -0.17 -7.35 13.89
CA ALA A 66 -0.30 -5.97 13.46
C ALA A 66 -0.54 -5.03 14.63
N ASP A 67 0.13 -3.88 14.59
CA ASP A 67 -0.09 -2.74 15.45
C ASP A 67 -0.62 -1.56 14.63
N PHE A 68 -1.77 -1.04 15.05
CA PHE A 68 -2.45 0.06 14.40
C PHE A 68 -2.49 1.27 15.30
N SER A 69 -2.01 2.42 14.80
CA SER A 69 -2.01 3.71 15.49
C SER A 69 -2.79 4.74 14.70
N TYR A 70 -3.87 5.28 15.27
CA TYR A 70 -4.70 6.27 14.60
C TYR A 70 -5.38 7.23 15.57
N ASN A 71 -5.67 8.47 15.14
CA ASN A 71 -6.33 9.50 15.96
C ASN A 71 -7.64 10.03 15.39
N VAL A 72 -8.11 9.45 14.29
CA VAL A 72 -9.45 9.70 13.74
C VAL A 72 -10.25 8.41 13.87
N ALA A 73 -11.36 8.45 14.60
CA ALA A 73 -12.13 7.24 14.98
C ALA A 73 -12.59 6.40 13.78
N ASP A 74 -12.92 7.05 12.68
CA ASP A 74 -13.45 6.39 11.49
C ASP A 74 -12.37 5.70 10.64
N LEU A 75 -11.07 5.96 10.93
CA LEU A 75 -9.94 5.27 10.30
C LEU A 75 -9.65 3.91 10.93
N LYS A 76 -10.37 3.53 12.00
CA LYS A 76 -10.18 2.25 12.68
C LYS A 76 -10.10 1.10 11.69
N PRO A 77 -9.00 0.31 11.68
CA PRO A 77 -8.84 -0.82 10.78
C PRO A 77 -9.86 -1.93 11.07
N LYS A 78 -10.26 -2.62 10.00
CA LYS A 78 -11.09 -3.83 10.05
C LYS A 78 -10.26 -4.98 9.54
N VAL A 79 -10.11 -6.00 10.36
CA VAL A 79 -9.40 -7.25 10.03
C VAL A 79 -10.42 -8.37 9.91
N SER A 80 -10.39 -9.11 8.81
CA SER A 80 -11.15 -10.33 8.63
C SER A 80 -10.25 -11.43 8.07
N TYR A 81 -10.46 -12.65 8.54
CA TYR A 81 -9.71 -13.83 8.12
C TYR A 81 -10.63 -15.04 8.02
N GLU A 82 -10.54 -15.76 6.93
CA GLU A 82 -11.29 -16.98 6.68
C GLU A 82 -10.40 -18.00 5.97
N VAL A 83 -10.55 -19.29 6.27
CA VAL A 83 -9.81 -20.35 5.59
C VAL A 83 -10.73 -21.14 4.70
N ASN A 84 -10.45 -21.18 3.40
CA ASN A 84 -11.21 -21.90 2.39
C ASN A 84 -10.29 -22.85 1.61
N ALA A 85 -10.56 -24.14 1.65
CA ALA A 85 -9.79 -25.17 0.94
C ALA A 85 -8.27 -25.13 1.22
N GLY A 86 -7.86 -24.71 2.43
CA GLY A 86 -6.46 -24.59 2.82
C GLY A 86 -5.78 -23.29 2.40
N ILE A 87 -6.53 -22.34 1.86
CA ILE A 87 -6.06 -20.97 1.57
C ILE A 87 -6.69 -20.03 2.58
N GLY A 88 -5.87 -19.28 3.30
CA GLY A 88 -6.30 -18.19 4.17
C GLY A 88 -6.57 -16.93 3.36
N GLU A 89 -7.76 -16.36 3.50
CA GLU A 89 -8.12 -15.08 2.90
C GLU A 89 -8.10 -14.02 4.02
N LEU A 90 -7.05 -13.20 4.04
CA LEU A 90 -6.86 -12.13 5.02
C LEU A 90 -7.14 -10.77 4.40
N HIS A 91 -8.07 -10.03 4.97
CA HIS A 91 -8.35 -8.66 4.54
C HIS A 91 -8.17 -7.69 5.70
N ILE A 92 -7.35 -6.66 5.48
CA ILE A 92 -7.16 -5.54 6.39
C ILE A 92 -7.55 -4.27 5.65
N ARG A 93 -8.61 -3.62 6.11
CA ARG A 93 -9.14 -2.42 5.48
C ARG A 93 -9.19 -1.27 6.45
N GLN A 94 -8.72 -0.11 6.04
CA GLN A 94 -9.01 1.14 6.74
C GLN A 94 -10.52 1.37 6.83
N GLY A 95 -10.98 1.92 7.92
CA GLY A 95 -12.36 2.36 8.08
C GLY A 95 -12.75 3.46 7.10
N ASN A 96 -13.90 4.08 7.30
CA ASN A 96 -14.40 5.09 6.37
C ASN A 96 -13.52 6.35 6.40
N SER A 97 -12.90 6.68 5.26
CA SER A 97 -12.09 7.88 5.08
C SER A 97 -12.86 9.05 4.45
N GLU A 98 -14.16 8.90 4.17
CA GLU A 98 -14.96 9.99 3.60
C GLU A 98 -14.98 11.20 4.55
N GLY A 99 -14.58 12.35 4.05
CA GLY A 99 -14.49 13.59 4.82
C GLY A 99 -13.29 13.72 5.73
N VAL A 100 -12.40 12.71 5.84
CA VAL A 100 -11.12 12.82 6.52
C VAL A 100 -10.18 13.66 5.66
N ARG A 101 -9.69 14.76 6.22
CA ARG A 101 -8.62 15.53 5.60
C ARG A 101 -7.30 15.02 6.15
N PHE A 102 -6.58 14.25 5.35
CA PHE A 102 -5.22 13.88 5.66
C PHE A 102 -4.32 15.11 5.49
N GLY A 103 -3.71 15.52 6.58
CA GLY A 103 -2.90 16.72 6.69
C GLY A 103 -3.05 17.32 8.10
N GLY A 104 -2.09 18.10 8.55
CA GLY A 104 -2.07 18.59 9.93
C GLY A 104 -1.82 17.47 10.94
N ASP A 105 -2.73 17.30 11.90
CA ASP A 105 -2.55 16.38 13.03
C ASP A 105 -3.18 14.98 12.84
N ALA A 106 -3.81 14.69 11.68
CA ALA A 106 -4.37 13.36 11.42
C ALA A 106 -3.24 12.32 11.27
N ARG A 107 -3.36 11.20 11.99
CA ARG A 107 -2.41 10.08 11.97
C ARG A 107 -3.14 8.77 11.70
N ASN A 108 -2.50 7.94 10.89
CA ASN A 108 -2.91 6.57 10.59
C ASN A 108 -1.67 5.78 10.19
N GLU A 109 -1.20 4.93 11.07
CA GLU A 109 0.05 4.20 10.94
C GLU A 109 -0.24 2.72 11.20
N TRP A 110 0.19 1.86 10.30
CA TRP A 110 0.05 0.41 10.39
C TRP A 110 1.41 -0.25 10.30
N ASP A 111 1.72 -1.04 11.31
CA ASP A 111 2.89 -1.92 11.35
C ASP A 111 2.37 -3.35 11.31
N ILE A 112 2.67 -4.08 10.23
CA ILE A 112 2.14 -5.41 9.96
C ILE A 112 3.30 -6.37 9.71
N SER A 113 3.34 -7.46 10.47
CA SER A 113 4.31 -8.54 10.26
C SER A 113 3.58 -9.82 9.85
N PHE A 114 4.15 -10.52 8.88
CA PHE A 114 3.69 -11.83 8.44
C PHE A 114 4.64 -12.94 8.89
N ASN A 115 4.13 -14.16 8.92
CA ASN A 115 4.96 -15.33 9.15
C ASN A 115 5.80 -15.66 7.91
N ASP A 116 7.10 -15.82 8.09
CA ASP A 116 8.05 -16.04 7.01
C ASP A 116 7.88 -17.38 6.29
N GLU A 117 7.36 -18.40 7.01
CA GLU A 117 7.24 -19.77 6.50
C GLU A 117 5.93 -20.01 5.69
N VAL A 118 4.92 -19.16 5.86
CA VAL A 118 3.63 -19.32 5.19
C VAL A 118 3.67 -18.66 3.82
N PRO A 119 3.48 -19.44 2.72
CA PRO A 119 3.43 -18.88 1.38
C PRO A 119 2.37 -17.78 1.26
N THR A 120 2.80 -16.56 0.91
CA THR A 120 1.99 -15.35 0.94
C THR A 120 1.88 -14.71 -0.44
N ASP A 121 0.64 -14.53 -0.91
CA ASP A 121 0.27 -13.69 -2.04
C ASP A 121 -0.23 -12.36 -1.48
N LEU A 122 0.54 -11.27 -1.68
CA LEU A 122 0.32 -9.97 -1.05
C LEU A 122 -0.22 -8.94 -2.03
N ALA A 123 -1.41 -8.42 -1.76
CA ALA A 123 -1.99 -7.28 -2.46
C ALA A 123 -2.09 -6.07 -1.53
N VAL A 124 -1.57 -4.93 -1.96
CA VAL A 124 -1.58 -3.67 -1.20
C VAL A 124 -2.18 -2.56 -2.05
N GLU A 125 -3.24 -1.95 -1.57
CA GLU A 125 -3.83 -0.75 -2.16
C GLU A 125 -3.68 0.42 -1.19
N MET A 126 -2.97 1.46 -1.61
CA MET A 126 -2.79 2.68 -0.81
C MET A 126 -3.14 3.93 -1.61
N GLY A 127 -4.02 4.76 -1.07
CA GLY A 127 -4.43 6.00 -1.74
C GLY A 127 -3.34 7.06 -1.71
N ALA A 128 -2.80 7.39 -0.52
CA ALA A 128 -1.73 8.36 -0.39
C ALA A 128 -0.90 8.16 0.89
N GLY A 129 0.39 8.49 0.85
CA GLY A 129 1.26 8.46 2.04
C GLY A 129 2.61 7.82 1.78
N GLU A 130 3.08 7.08 2.77
CA GLU A 130 4.36 6.39 2.71
C GLU A 130 4.14 4.89 2.98
N SER A 131 4.78 4.02 2.20
CA SER A 131 4.82 2.59 2.46
C SER A 131 6.24 2.07 2.41
N ASP A 132 6.56 1.21 3.37
CA ASP A 132 7.81 0.48 3.47
C ASP A 132 7.49 -1.01 3.60
N LEU A 133 7.82 -1.77 2.57
CA LEU A 133 7.55 -3.20 2.49
C LEU A 133 8.88 -3.95 2.48
N ASP A 134 9.27 -4.45 3.65
CA ASP A 134 10.45 -5.30 3.85
C ASP A 134 10.03 -6.76 3.71
N LEU A 135 10.13 -7.28 2.49
CA LEU A 135 9.60 -8.59 2.12
C LEU A 135 10.69 -9.64 1.90
N ASP A 136 11.94 -9.33 2.28
CA ASP A 136 13.12 -10.15 2.02
C ASP A 136 13.06 -11.52 2.70
N SER A 137 12.46 -11.60 3.89
CA SER A 137 12.33 -12.85 4.66
C SER A 137 11.09 -13.67 4.30
N LEU A 138 10.11 -13.08 3.60
CA LEU A 138 8.83 -13.72 3.36
C LEU A 138 8.87 -14.77 2.24
N THR A 139 8.15 -15.87 2.42
CA THR A 139 7.86 -16.81 1.34
C THR A 139 6.78 -16.25 0.42
N LEU A 140 7.17 -15.26 -0.42
CA LEU A 140 6.24 -14.63 -1.37
C LEU A 140 5.89 -15.57 -2.53
N THR A 141 4.61 -15.54 -2.94
CA THR A 141 4.09 -16.21 -4.14
C THR A 141 3.54 -15.23 -5.18
N GLY A 142 3.34 -13.98 -4.81
CA GLY A 142 2.93 -12.87 -5.67
C GLY A 142 2.94 -11.56 -4.91
N LEU A 143 3.12 -10.45 -5.63
CA LEU A 143 2.99 -9.09 -5.10
C LEU A 143 2.24 -8.20 -6.07
N ASP A 144 1.17 -7.57 -5.62
CA ASP A 144 0.49 -6.47 -6.33
C ASP A 144 0.43 -5.25 -5.41
N LEU A 145 1.15 -4.18 -5.75
CA LEU A 145 1.15 -2.92 -5.02
C LEU A 145 0.59 -1.79 -5.88
N GLN A 146 -0.45 -1.14 -5.40
CA GLN A 146 -1.06 0.01 -6.04
C GLN A 146 -1.03 1.21 -5.10
N MET A 147 -0.35 2.29 -5.49
CA MET A 147 -0.27 3.54 -4.74
C MET A 147 -0.76 4.73 -5.58
N GLY A 148 -1.66 5.52 -5.04
CA GLY A 148 -2.15 6.74 -5.70
C GLY A 148 -1.11 7.85 -5.70
N ALA A 149 -0.61 8.24 -4.53
CA ALA A 149 0.40 9.30 -4.40
C ALA A 149 1.27 9.13 -3.16
N GLY A 150 2.57 9.35 -3.28
CA GLY A 150 3.51 9.33 -2.15
C GLY A 150 4.83 8.66 -2.44
N ARG A 151 5.40 8.04 -1.41
CA ARG A 151 6.66 7.29 -1.51
C ARG A 151 6.42 5.85 -1.15
N THR A 152 7.00 4.93 -1.92
CA THR A 152 7.04 3.51 -1.58
C THR A 152 8.45 2.97 -1.70
N THR A 153 8.85 2.16 -0.72
CA THR A 153 10.04 1.31 -0.78
C THR A 153 9.58 -0.13 -0.71
N VAL A 154 10.11 -0.96 -1.59
CA VAL A 154 9.83 -2.41 -1.62
C VAL A 154 11.14 -3.16 -1.64
N ASP A 155 11.42 -3.91 -0.60
CA ASP A 155 12.57 -4.79 -0.53
C ASP A 155 12.18 -6.20 -0.99
N LEU A 156 12.75 -6.61 -2.12
CA LEU A 156 12.60 -7.94 -2.72
C LEU A 156 13.96 -8.68 -2.76
N THR A 157 14.88 -8.38 -1.86
CA THR A 157 16.24 -8.97 -1.87
C THR A 157 16.29 -10.40 -1.34
N GLY A 158 15.15 -11.00 -0.99
CA GLY A 158 15.02 -12.34 -0.45
C GLY A 158 15.49 -13.47 -1.38
N ASP A 159 15.57 -14.65 -0.80
CA ASP A 159 15.86 -15.90 -1.51
C ASP A 159 14.56 -16.57 -1.95
N TYR A 160 14.36 -16.79 -3.25
CA TYR A 160 13.15 -17.38 -3.80
C TYR A 160 13.35 -18.81 -4.25
N ALA A 161 12.40 -19.70 -3.87
CA ALA A 161 12.43 -21.11 -4.26
C ALA A 161 11.76 -21.37 -5.64
N GLN A 162 11.04 -20.40 -6.17
CA GLN A 162 10.31 -20.43 -7.44
C GLN A 162 10.24 -19.05 -8.07
N ASP A 163 9.89 -18.99 -9.35
CA ASP A 163 9.67 -17.73 -10.03
C ASP A 163 8.63 -16.88 -9.30
N LEU A 164 8.90 -15.59 -9.20
CA LEU A 164 8.00 -14.61 -8.56
C LEU A 164 7.64 -13.50 -9.54
N GLU A 165 6.36 -13.15 -9.56
CA GLU A 165 5.86 -11.98 -10.27
C GLU A 165 5.48 -10.87 -9.27
N ALA A 166 6.00 -9.66 -9.49
CA ALA A 166 5.70 -8.48 -8.72
C ALA A 166 5.22 -7.34 -9.62
N SER A 167 4.06 -6.78 -9.31
CA SER A 167 3.47 -5.62 -9.99
C SER A 167 3.41 -4.44 -9.03
N ILE A 168 4.01 -3.31 -9.42
CA ILE A 168 4.06 -2.09 -8.61
C ILE A 168 3.55 -0.93 -9.47
N GLN A 169 2.44 -0.32 -9.05
CA GLN A 169 1.81 0.78 -9.79
C GLN A 169 1.71 2.02 -8.91
N GLY A 170 2.35 3.10 -9.35
CA GLY A 170 2.31 4.41 -8.69
C GLY A 170 1.65 5.48 -9.56
N GLY A 171 0.86 6.37 -8.96
CA GLY A 171 0.30 7.53 -9.65
C GLY A 171 1.28 8.70 -9.67
N VAL A 172 1.60 9.26 -8.51
CA VAL A 172 2.50 10.42 -8.34
C VAL A 172 3.41 10.21 -7.15
N GLY A 173 4.72 10.29 -7.36
CA GLY A 173 5.69 10.19 -6.26
C GLY A 173 6.95 9.42 -6.59
N GLU A 174 7.42 8.66 -5.64
CA GLU A 174 8.67 7.91 -5.73
C GLU A 174 8.43 6.44 -5.40
N ALA A 175 8.96 5.56 -6.24
CA ALA A 175 8.99 4.13 -6.00
C ALA A 175 10.44 3.64 -6.04
N THR A 176 10.90 3.06 -4.93
CA THR A 176 12.22 2.42 -4.84
C THR A 176 12.03 0.92 -4.66
N VAL A 177 12.65 0.12 -5.51
CA VAL A 177 12.59 -1.34 -5.46
C VAL A 177 14.00 -1.88 -5.31
N LEU A 178 14.27 -2.50 -4.17
CA LEU A 178 15.51 -3.21 -3.90
C LEU A 178 15.40 -4.64 -4.46
N LEU A 179 16.39 -5.06 -5.21
CA LEU A 179 16.37 -6.29 -6.01
C LEU A 179 17.54 -7.20 -5.64
N PRO A 180 17.36 -8.53 -5.64
CA PRO A 180 18.41 -9.46 -5.28
C PRO A 180 19.54 -9.51 -6.32
N SER A 181 20.79 -9.64 -5.85
CA SER A 181 21.95 -9.80 -6.73
C SER A 181 22.18 -11.26 -7.19
N LYS A 182 21.67 -12.24 -6.42
CA LYS A 182 21.91 -13.68 -6.66
C LYS A 182 20.81 -14.40 -7.43
N VAL A 183 19.60 -13.87 -7.40
CA VAL A 183 18.44 -14.38 -8.14
C VAL A 183 18.34 -13.65 -9.47
N GLY A 184 17.94 -14.35 -10.55
CA GLY A 184 17.73 -13.73 -11.84
C GLY A 184 16.62 -12.68 -11.78
N VAL A 185 16.92 -11.43 -12.15
CA VAL A 185 15.95 -10.33 -12.16
C VAL A 185 15.67 -9.90 -13.59
N LYS A 186 14.39 -9.77 -13.91
CA LYS A 186 13.89 -9.11 -15.12
C LYS A 186 12.87 -8.07 -14.74
N ALA A 187 13.24 -6.79 -14.78
CA ALA A 187 12.37 -5.68 -14.44
C ALA A 187 11.94 -4.90 -15.69
N LYS A 188 10.69 -4.49 -15.72
CA LYS A 188 10.19 -3.45 -16.62
C LYS A 188 9.86 -2.22 -15.80
N ALA A 189 10.22 -1.04 -16.30
CA ALA A 189 9.86 0.22 -15.66
C ALA A 189 9.31 1.18 -16.72
N GLU A 190 8.09 1.64 -16.48
CA GLU A 190 7.40 2.59 -17.35
C GLU A 190 7.01 3.83 -16.54
N GLY A 191 7.49 5.00 -16.94
CA GLY A 191 7.19 6.29 -16.30
C GLY A 191 6.59 7.27 -17.29
N GLY A 192 5.63 8.08 -16.85
CA GLY A 192 5.07 9.17 -17.67
C GLY A 192 5.98 10.40 -17.69
N ILE A 193 6.09 11.11 -16.57
CA ILE A 193 6.93 12.29 -16.41
C ILE A 193 7.85 12.10 -15.21
N GLY A 194 9.16 12.07 -15.43
CA GLY A 194 10.12 11.90 -14.35
C GLY A 194 11.38 11.16 -14.76
N LYS A 195 11.92 10.36 -13.85
CA LYS A 195 13.15 9.62 -14.06
C LYS A 195 12.95 8.14 -13.73
N ILE A 196 13.70 7.32 -14.46
CA ILE A 196 13.90 5.90 -14.15
C ILE A 196 15.39 5.72 -13.93
N ASN A 197 15.78 5.34 -12.73
CA ASN A 197 17.15 4.96 -12.37
C ASN A 197 17.18 3.45 -12.22
N ALA A 198 18.22 2.82 -12.74
CA ALA A 198 18.40 1.37 -12.67
C ALA A 198 19.86 1.08 -12.32
N GLU A 199 20.13 0.87 -11.04
CA GLU A 199 21.48 0.61 -10.53
C GLU A 199 21.71 -0.90 -10.43
N GLY A 200 22.89 -1.35 -10.93
CA GLY A 200 23.23 -2.77 -10.97
C GLY A 200 22.47 -3.60 -12.02
N LEU A 201 21.75 -2.94 -12.94
CA LEU A 201 20.98 -3.56 -13.99
C LEU A 201 21.46 -3.14 -15.40
N GLU A 202 21.45 -4.07 -16.34
CA GLU A 202 21.71 -3.82 -17.75
C GLU A 202 20.37 -3.73 -18.52
N ARG A 203 20.27 -2.77 -19.45
CA ARG A 203 19.09 -2.64 -20.28
C ARG A 203 19.13 -3.57 -21.49
N VAL A 204 18.15 -4.48 -21.57
CA VAL A 204 17.97 -5.42 -22.67
C VAL A 204 16.60 -5.23 -23.29
N GLY A 205 16.54 -4.55 -24.42
CA GLY A 205 15.29 -4.21 -25.09
C GLY A 205 14.46 -3.21 -24.27
N ASP A 206 13.28 -3.62 -23.84
CA ASP A 206 12.35 -2.87 -22.98
C ASP A 206 12.46 -3.19 -21.49
N SER A 207 13.39 -4.09 -21.13
CA SER A 207 13.57 -4.59 -19.78
C SER A 207 14.97 -4.24 -19.25
N TYR A 208 15.10 -4.32 -17.92
CA TYR A 208 16.33 -4.24 -17.17
C TYR A 208 16.62 -5.59 -16.52
N VAL A 209 17.83 -6.10 -16.62
CA VAL A 209 18.23 -7.40 -16.07
C VAL A 209 19.48 -7.28 -15.24
N ASN A 210 19.61 -8.12 -14.20
CA ASN A 210 20.85 -8.23 -13.42
C ASN A 210 21.77 -9.31 -14.02
N ASN A 211 22.97 -9.46 -13.46
CA ASN A 211 23.95 -10.43 -13.94
C ASN A 211 23.52 -11.90 -13.73
N ALA A 212 22.62 -12.17 -12.80
CA ALA A 212 22.12 -13.51 -12.52
C ALA A 212 20.99 -13.96 -13.46
N TYR A 213 20.43 -13.04 -14.25
CA TYR A 213 19.34 -13.37 -15.18
C TYR A 213 19.81 -14.32 -16.28
N GLY A 214 19.14 -15.46 -16.37
CA GLY A 214 19.46 -16.55 -17.30
C GLY A 214 20.55 -17.51 -16.80
N GLU A 215 21.22 -17.21 -15.68
CA GLU A 215 22.15 -18.09 -14.98
C GLU A 215 21.53 -18.72 -13.73
N SER A 216 20.56 -18.04 -13.11
CA SER A 216 19.77 -18.53 -11.98
C SER A 216 18.63 -19.43 -12.45
N ASP A 217 18.33 -20.49 -11.67
CA ASP A 217 17.17 -21.36 -11.89
C ASP A 217 15.80 -20.65 -11.62
N VAL A 218 15.85 -19.52 -10.90
CA VAL A 218 14.68 -18.73 -10.50
C VAL A 218 14.76 -17.33 -11.07
N THR A 219 13.62 -16.81 -11.51
CA THR A 219 13.49 -15.45 -12.04
C THR A 219 12.46 -14.65 -11.24
N LEU A 220 12.89 -13.50 -10.74
CA LEU A 220 12.04 -12.44 -10.23
C LEU A 220 11.65 -11.49 -11.38
N SER A 221 10.38 -11.51 -11.76
CA SER A 221 9.82 -10.61 -12.77
C SER A 221 9.12 -9.43 -12.11
N VAL A 222 9.60 -8.21 -12.35
CA VAL A 222 9.05 -6.99 -11.73
C VAL A 222 8.53 -6.04 -12.80
N ASP A 223 7.28 -5.64 -12.70
CA ASP A 223 6.65 -4.62 -13.55
C ASP A 223 6.36 -3.37 -12.72
N VAL A 224 7.06 -2.27 -12.98
CA VAL A 224 6.88 -1.00 -12.26
C VAL A 224 6.32 0.06 -13.18
N LYS A 225 5.16 0.62 -12.83
CA LYS A 225 4.51 1.69 -13.57
C LYS A 225 4.33 2.93 -12.71
N GLY A 226 4.84 4.06 -13.18
CA GLY A 226 4.68 5.37 -12.54
C GLY A 226 4.01 6.38 -13.47
N GLY A 227 3.18 7.25 -12.90
CA GLY A 227 2.59 8.37 -13.66
C GLY A 227 3.54 9.56 -13.71
N VAL A 228 3.82 10.18 -12.57
CA VAL A 228 4.70 11.35 -12.42
C VAL A 228 5.61 11.16 -11.21
N GLY A 229 6.93 11.21 -11.43
CA GLY A 229 7.89 11.09 -10.33
C GLY A 229 9.13 10.30 -10.67
N GLU A 230 9.61 9.51 -9.71
CA GLU A 230 10.86 8.79 -9.83
C GLU A 230 10.66 7.29 -9.55
N ILE A 231 11.27 6.45 -10.38
CA ILE A 231 11.35 5.00 -10.21
C ILE A 231 12.83 4.64 -10.04
N ASN A 232 13.17 4.06 -8.91
CA ASN A 232 14.51 3.59 -8.58
C ASN A 232 14.49 2.06 -8.49
N LEU A 233 15.28 1.38 -9.32
CA LEU A 233 15.54 -0.04 -9.28
C LEU A 233 16.99 -0.23 -8.85
N GLU A 234 17.24 -0.93 -7.75
CA GLU A 234 18.57 -1.04 -7.16
C GLU A 234 18.87 -2.50 -6.85
N VAL A 235 19.94 -3.05 -7.44
CA VAL A 235 20.43 -4.40 -7.11
C VAL A 235 21.37 -4.32 -5.93
N VAL A 236 21.08 -5.09 -4.86
CA VAL A 236 21.79 -5.07 -3.57
C VAL A 236 22.48 -6.41 -3.30
#